data_40b716ccf29eb855272f144f8ed06a9e
#
_entry.id   40b716ccf29eb855272f144f8ed06a9e
#
_cell.length_a   1.000
_cell.length_b   1.000
_cell.length_c   1.000
_cell.angle_alpha   90.00
_cell.angle_beta   90.00
_cell.angle_gamma   90.00
#
_symmetry.space_group_name_H-M   'P 1'
#
loop_
_entity.id
_entity.type
_entity.pdbx_description
1 polymer ?
#
loop_
_entity_poly.entity_id
_entity_poly.type
_entity_poly.pdbx_seq_one_letter_code
_entity_poly.pdbx_strand_id
1 'polypeptide(L)'
;MNHKNKETISSMFPENVGSIIFRLSTEALAWLDGTTRDDNGTQVANRRFFHDLLVRMRFAETSKESDTPYTFSSEASPLHSSFPHFILRRPLLLHVGQMQYSEEILSALWNLGRKRVRNILYRMELLGLVRTYPSRIASYMTFPCIDGWELHGKVFIVNPYRVRQAEMNEQKGRE
;
A
#
# COMPACT_ATOMS: atom_id res chain seq x y z
N MET A 1 33.40 23.59 4.50
CA MET A 1 33.29 22.13 4.54
C MET A 1 31.82 21.75 4.47
N ASN A 2 31.37 21.31 3.31
CA ASN A 2 29.97 20.96 3.10
C ASN A 2 29.74 19.51 3.56
N HIS A 3 29.16 19.35 4.74
CA HIS A 3 28.56 18.08 5.11
C HIS A 3 27.27 17.94 4.30
N LYS A 4 27.36 17.22 3.18
CA LYS A 4 26.20 16.67 2.51
C LYS A 4 25.52 15.72 3.50
N ASN A 5 24.41 16.17 4.09
CA ASN A 5 23.46 15.27 4.74
C ASN A 5 23.05 14.23 3.70
N LYS A 6 23.62 13.05 3.81
CA LYS A 6 23.09 11.85 3.21
C LYS A 6 21.78 11.59 3.97
N GLU A 7 20.67 12.14 3.47
CA GLU A 7 19.36 11.66 3.87
C GLU A 7 19.30 10.20 3.51
N THR A 8 19.55 9.37 4.49
CA THR A 8 19.25 7.95 4.41
C THR A 8 17.75 7.88 4.26
N ILE A 9 17.27 7.55 3.05
CA ILE A 9 15.89 7.16 2.84
C ILE A 9 15.73 5.90 3.67
N SER A 10 15.29 6.07 4.91
CA SER A 10 14.94 4.97 5.78
C SER A 10 13.89 4.15 5.05
N SER A 11 14.13 2.87 4.88
CA SER A 11 13.14 1.94 4.37
C SER A 11 11.85 2.15 5.15
N MET A 12 10.79 2.60 4.48
CA MET A 12 9.50 2.85 5.12
C MET A 12 8.80 1.54 5.55
N PHE A 13 9.38 0.40 5.19
CA PHE A 13 8.91 -0.90 5.65
C PHE A 13 9.25 -1.12 7.13
N PRO A 14 8.39 -1.81 7.88
CA PRO A 14 8.73 -2.25 9.23
C PRO A 14 10.07 -2.99 9.26
N GLU A 15 10.92 -2.73 10.24
CA GLU A 15 12.27 -3.29 10.33
C GLU A 15 12.30 -4.84 10.35
N ASN A 16 11.19 -5.45 10.76
CA ASN A 16 11.04 -6.90 10.81
C ASN A 16 10.65 -7.54 9.48
N VAL A 17 10.35 -6.76 8.43
CA VAL A 17 10.03 -7.29 7.10
C VAL A 17 11.30 -7.40 6.27
N GLY A 18 11.70 -8.64 5.96
CA GLY A 18 12.92 -8.92 5.20
C GLY A 18 12.68 -8.90 3.71
N SER A 19 11.86 -9.79 3.20
CA SER A 19 11.57 -9.92 1.76
C SER A 19 10.08 -10.04 1.51
N ILE A 20 9.64 -9.59 0.32
CA ILE A 20 8.25 -9.73 -0.15
C ILE A 20 8.30 -10.39 -1.51
N ILE A 21 7.47 -11.42 -1.72
CA ILE A 21 7.37 -12.13 -2.99
C ILE A 21 6.14 -11.63 -3.73
N PHE A 22 6.38 -11.06 -4.93
CA PHE A 22 5.34 -10.54 -5.80
C PHE A 22 5.07 -11.46 -6.97
N ARG A 23 3.82 -11.51 -7.41
CA ARG A 23 3.38 -12.08 -8.67
C ARG A 23 2.76 -10.97 -9.50
N LEU A 24 3.50 -10.48 -10.47
CA LEU A 24 3.12 -9.34 -11.30
C LEU A 24 2.98 -9.77 -12.76
N SER A 25 1.93 -9.30 -13.42
CA SER A 25 1.82 -9.41 -14.87
C SER A 25 2.78 -8.43 -15.56
N THR A 26 3.09 -8.69 -16.83
CA THR A 26 3.88 -7.78 -17.65
C THR A 26 3.23 -6.41 -17.79
N GLU A 27 1.89 -6.36 -17.85
CA GLU A 27 1.12 -5.12 -17.89
C GLU A 27 1.23 -4.33 -16.58
N ALA A 28 1.18 -5.02 -15.44
CA ALA A 28 1.38 -4.40 -14.13
C ALA A 28 2.79 -3.81 -14.01
N LEU A 29 3.82 -4.55 -14.44
CA LEU A 29 5.20 -4.06 -14.47
C LEU A 29 5.35 -2.84 -15.37
N ALA A 30 4.78 -2.86 -16.58
CA ALA A 30 4.83 -1.74 -17.50
C ALA A 30 4.15 -0.48 -16.92
N TRP A 31 3.02 -0.66 -16.23
CA TRP A 31 2.36 0.46 -15.56
C TRP A 31 3.19 1.01 -14.39
N LEU A 32 3.77 0.15 -13.57
CA LEU A 32 4.63 0.55 -12.45
C LEU A 32 5.87 1.34 -12.91
N ASP A 33 6.41 1.01 -14.07
CA ASP A 33 7.53 1.73 -14.69
C ASP A 33 7.14 3.05 -15.36
N GLY A 34 5.84 3.27 -15.54
CA GLY A 34 5.30 4.53 -16.06
C GLY A 34 5.25 5.64 -15.02
N THR A 35 4.75 6.79 -15.44
CA THR A 35 4.59 7.98 -14.61
C THR A 35 3.19 8.56 -14.71
N THR A 36 2.76 9.25 -13.65
CA THR A 36 1.54 10.06 -13.61
C THR A 36 1.92 11.46 -13.17
N ARG A 37 1.32 12.48 -13.79
CA ARG A 37 1.51 13.87 -13.34
C ARG A 37 0.60 14.16 -12.16
N ASP A 38 1.15 14.79 -11.12
CA ASP A 38 0.37 15.31 -10.02
C ASP A 38 -0.36 16.63 -10.40
N ASP A 39 -1.10 17.22 -9.47
CA ASP A 39 -1.86 18.45 -9.75
C ASP A 39 -0.94 19.69 -9.86
N ASN A 40 0.31 19.60 -9.45
CA ASN A 40 1.34 20.61 -9.70
C ASN A 40 2.08 20.40 -11.04
N GLY A 41 1.74 19.37 -11.80
CA GLY A 41 2.38 19.03 -13.06
C GLY A 41 3.68 18.23 -12.93
N THR A 42 4.07 17.83 -11.71
CA THR A 42 5.25 17.01 -11.47
C THR A 42 5.01 15.57 -11.88
N GLN A 43 5.96 14.98 -12.60
CA GLN A 43 5.90 13.55 -12.93
C GLN A 43 6.28 12.69 -11.73
N VAL A 44 5.38 11.82 -11.32
CA VAL A 44 5.55 10.88 -10.23
C VAL A 44 5.55 9.46 -10.79
N ALA A 45 6.56 8.66 -10.43
CA ALA A 45 6.62 7.26 -10.84
C ALA A 45 5.42 6.49 -10.24
N ASN A 46 4.71 5.69 -11.06
CA ASN A 46 3.53 4.95 -10.61
C ASN A 46 3.86 3.95 -9.49
N ARG A 47 5.08 3.40 -9.51
CA ARG A 47 5.58 2.54 -8.43
C ARG A 47 5.55 3.21 -7.05
N ARG A 48 5.66 4.55 -6.99
CA ARG A 48 5.60 5.29 -5.74
C ARG A 48 4.21 5.21 -5.11
N PHE A 49 3.15 5.33 -5.91
CA PHE A 49 1.78 5.18 -5.41
C PHE A 49 1.55 3.79 -4.83
N PHE A 50 2.01 2.75 -5.53
CA PHE A 50 1.90 1.38 -5.04
C PHE A 50 2.74 1.14 -3.79
N HIS A 51 3.97 1.65 -3.76
CA HIS A 51 4.84 1.56 -2.59
C HIS A 51 4.23 2.25 -1.37
N ASP A 52 3.65 3.44 -1.52
CA ASP A 52 3.00 4.19 -0.44
C ASP A 52 1.83 3.42 0.19
N LEU A 53 1.13 2.61 -0.59
CA LEU A 53 0.10 1.70 -0.08
C LEU A 53 0.73 0.50 0.62
N LEU A 54 1.70 -0.12 -0.02
CA LEU A 54 2.30 -1.37 0.44
C LEU A 54 2.96 -1.25 1.80
N VAL A 55 3.70 -0.17 2.07
CA VAL A 55 4.38 0.04 3.36
C VAL A 55 3.42 0.17 4.54
N ARG A 56 2.15 0.41 4.28
CA ARG A 56 1.08 0.55 5.27
C ARG A 56 0.26 -0.73 5.46
N MET A 57 0.58 -1.78 4.71
CA MET A 57 -0.05 -3.08 4.89
C MET A 57 0.28 -3.65 6.27
N ARG A 58 -0.66 -4.34 6.88
CA ARG A 58 -0.40 -5.08 8.12
C ARG A 58 0.36 -6.37 7.81
N PHE A 59 1.60 -6.44 8.26
CA PHE A 59 2.50 -7.57 7.99
C PHE A 59 2.47 -8.66 9.08
N ALA A 60 2.09 -8.33 10.29
CA ALA A 60 2.09 -9.27 11.41
C ALA A 60 0.83 -9.15 12.26
N GLU A 61 0.43 -10.24 12.90
CA GLU A 61 -0.55 -10.18 13.98
C GLU A 61 0.02 -9.36 15.14
N THR A 62 -0.80 -8.46 15.66
CA THR A 62 -0.45 -7.75 16.90
C THR A 62 -0.53 -8.74 18.04
N SER A 63 0.53 -8.90 18.82
CA SER A 63 0.45 -9.59 20.11
C SER A 63 -0.61 -8.87 20.96
N LYS A 64 -1.40 -9.63 21.72
CA LYS A 64 -2.57 -9.14 22.48
C LYS A 64 -2.28 -7.99 23.47
N GLU A 65 -1.04 -7.57 23.62
CA GLU A 65 -0.62 -6.50 24.53
C GLU A 65 -0.55 -5.10 23.91
N SER A 66 -0.72 -4.97 22.60
CA SER A 66 -0.83 -3.64 21.98
C SER A 66 -2.14 -3.54 21.19
N ASP A 67 -3.26 -3.47 21.89
CA ASP A 67 -4.57 -3.07 21.35
C ASP A 67 -4.61 -1.58 20.92
N THR A 68 -3.49 -1.01 20.56
CA THR A 68 -3.53 0.25 19.84
C THR A 68 -3.95 -0.06 18.41
N PRO A 69 -5.15 0.37 18.00
CA PRO A 69 -5.55 0.27 16.61
C PRO A 69 -4.42 0.88 15.77
N TYR A 70 -4.12 0.25 14.64
CA TYR A 70 -3.12 0.76 13.71
C TYR A 70 -3.59 2.15 13.25
N THR A 71 -3.35 3.12 14.09
CA THR A 71 -3.51 4.51 13.73
C THR A 71 -2.48 4.76 12.64
N PHE A 72 -2.92 5.35 11.56
CA PHE A 72 -2.06 5.97 10.57
C PHE A 72 -1.15 6.93 11.33
N SER A 73 -0.05 6.40 11.89
CA SER A 73 0.85 7.24 12.67
C SER A 73 1.56 8.14 11.67
N SER A 74 1.24 9.40 11.76
CA SER A 74 1.87 10.47 11.00
C SER A 74 3.36 10.64 11.31
N GLU A 75 3.93 9.79 12.17
CA GLU A 75 5.29 9.93 12.67
C GLU A 75 6.37 9.43 11.71
N ALA A 76 6.01 8.72 10.64
CA ALA A 76 6.99 8.07 9.78
C ALA A 76 7.46 8.91 8.58
N SER A 77 7.04 10.17 8.43
CA SER A 77 7.50 11.00 7.30
C SER A 77 7.74 12.45 7.72
N PRO A 78 8.95 12.97 7.50
CA PRO A 78 9.28 14.38 7.80
C PRO A 78 8.45 15.40 7.00
N LEU A 79 7.68 14.96 6.01
CA LEU A 79 6.74 15.79 5.25
C LEU A 79 5.41 16.04 5.96
N HIS A 80 5.16 15.41 7.11
CA HIS A 80 3.86 15.45 7.79
C HIS A 80 3.70 16.50 8.89
N SER A 81 4.67 17.37 9.11
CA SER A 81 4.55 18.44 10.12
C SER A 81 3.47 19.48 9.80
N SER A 82 2.89 19.45 8.61
CA SER A 82 1.92 20.45 8.14
C SER A 82 0.51 19.91 7.90
N PHE A 83 0.27 18.61 8.08
CA PHE A 83 -1.07 18.06 7.89
C PHE A 83 -1.83 18.01 9.23
N PRO A 84 -3.07 18.51 9.26
CA PRO A 84 -3.91 18.34 10.43
C PRO A 84 -4.05 16.83 10.72
N HIS A 85 -3.99 16.48 12.01
CA HIS A 85 -4.17 15.10 12.47
C HIS A 85 -5.50 14.56 11.95
N PHE A 86 -5.47 13.82 10.82
CA PHE A 86 -6.62 13.08 10.35
C PHE A 86 -6.81 11.88 11.28
N ILE A 87 -7.52 12.09 12.36
CA ILE A 87 -8.00 11.01 13.21
C ILE A 87 -9.00 10.24 12.38
N LEU A 88 -8.63 9.03 11.95
CA LEU A 88 -9.60 8.07 11.43
C LEU A 88 -10.66 7.89 12.52
N ARG A 89 -11.85 8.40 12.30
CA ARG A 89 -12.91 8.46 13.31
C ARG A 89 -13.29 7.10 13.89
N ARG A 90 -12.93 6.01 13.20
CA ARG A 90 -13.09 4.63 13.69
C ARG A 90 -11.96 3.78 13.12
N PRO A 91 -10.99 3.37 13.94
CA PRO A 91 -9.98 2.42 13.50
C PRO A 91 -10.67 1.08 13.17
N LEU A 92 -10.38 0.57 11.98
CA LEU A 92 -10.81 -0.75 11.56
C LEU A 92 -9.83 -1.78 12.13
N LEU A 93 -10.34 -2.87 12.70
CA LEU A 93 -9.49 -4.00 13.04
C LEU A 93 -9.06 -4.70 11.75
N LEU A 94 -7.82 -4.45 11.33
CA LEU A 94 -7.24 -5.04 10.13
C LEU A 94 -6.71 -6.43 10.41
N HIS A 95 -6.93 -7.33 9.45
CA HIS A 95 -6.22 -8.61 9.39
C HIS A 95 -4.87 -8.45 8.68
N VAL A 96 -3.97 -9.39 8.92
CA VAL A 96 -2.70 -9.48 8.20
C VAL A 96 -2.94 -9.53 6.68
N GLY A 97 -2.21 -8.73 5.92
CA GLY A 97 -2.40 -8.58 4.49
C GLY A 97 -3.41 -7.50 4.07
N GLN A 98 -3.99 -6.78 5.03
CA GLN A 98 -4.92 -5.67 4.79
C GLN A 98 -4.27 -4.31 5.08
N MET A 99 -4.79 -3.28 4.44
CA MET A 99 -4.47 -1.88 4.68
C MET A 99 -5.76 -1.07 4.73
N GLN A 100 -5.92 -0.22 5.74
CA GLN A 100 -6.98 0.78 5.77
C GLN A 100 -6.58 2.00 4.94
N TYR A 101 -7.51 2.57 4.17
CA TYR A 101 -7.25 3.77 3.37
C TYR A 101 -8.41 4.76 3.40
N SER A 102 -8.09 6.00 3.06
CA SER A 102 -9.04 7.07 2.79
C SER A 102 -8.63 7.77 1.50
N GLU A 103 -9.57 7.97 0.59
CA GLU A 103 -9.31 8.73 -0.64
C GLU A 103 -8.89 10.18 -0.35
N GLU A 104 -9.35 10.74 0.76
CA GLU A 104 -8.97 12.08 1.19
C GLU A 104 -7.51 12.15 1.63
N ILE A 105 -7.07 11.18 2.43
CA ILE A 105 -5.68 11.07 2.85
C ILE A 105 -4.77 10.82 1.65
N LEU A 106 -5.14 9.90 0.76
CA LEU A 106 -4.37 9.63 -0.45
C LEU A 106 -4.33 10.83 -1.40
N SER A 107 -5.41 11.59 -1.50
CA SER A 107 -5.48 12.84 -2.26
C SER A 107 -4.45 13.85 -1.76
N ALA A 108 -4.37 14.05 -0.45
CA ALA A 108 -3.39 14.93 0.16
C ALA A 108 -1.95 14.40 0.00
N LEU A 109 -1.74 13.09 0.26
CA LEU A 109 -0.42 12.46 0.18
C LEU A 109 0.18 12.50 -1.23
N TRP A 110 -0.65 12.26 -2.25
CA TRP A 110 -0.22 12.18 -3.64
C TRP A 110 -0.34 13.50 -4.41
N ASN A 111 -0.87 14.54 -3.77
CA ASN A 111 -1.18 15.81 -4.40
C ASN A 111 -2.03 15.64 -5.68
N LEU A 112 -3.12 14.89 -5.55
CA LEU A 112 -4.06 14.56 -6.61
C LEU A 112 -5.48 14.82 -6.15
N GLY A 113 -6.34 15.31 -7.06
CA GLY A 113 -7.77 15.36 -6.80
C GLY A 113 -8.36 13.95 -6.57
N ARG A 114 -9.40 13.83 -5.74
CA ARG A 114 -10.02 12.53 -5.36
C ARG A 114 -10.42 11.68 -6.57
N LYS A 115 -10.91 12.29 -7.66
CA LYS A 115 -11.25 11.57 -8.89
C LYS A 115 -10.03 10.87 -9.49
N ARG A 116 -8.88 11.53 -9.48
CA ARG A 116 -7.62 10.97 -10.00
C ARG A 116 -7.09 9.85 -9.08
N VAL A 117 -7.23 10.01 -7.76
CA VAL A 117 -6.92 8.93 -6.79
C VAL A 117 -7.75 7.68 -7.10
N ARG A 118 -9.07 7.81 -7.28
CA ARG A 118 -9.94 6.69 -7.66
C ARG A 118 -9.51 6.03 -8.97
N ASN A 119 -9.14 6.83 -9.96
CA ASN A 119 -8.68 6.31 -11.25
C ASN A 119 -7.38 5.49 -11.09
N ILE A 120 -6.45 5.94 -10.25
CA ILE A 120 -5.21 5.21 -9.95
C ILE A 120 -5.53 3.90 -9.21
N LEU A 121 -6.36 3.94 -8.17
CA LEU A 121 -6.78 2.74 -7.44
C LEU A 121 -7.51 1.76 -8.36
N TYR A 122 -8.43 2.23 -9.19
CA TYR A 122 -9.13 1.39 -10.16
C TYR A 122 -8.15 0.76 -11.18
N ARG A 123 -7.17 1.52 -11.66
CA ARG A 123 -6.13 0.98 -12.54
C ARG A 123 -5.31 -0.09 -11.85
N MET A 124 -4.94 0.10 -10.59
CA MET A 124 -4.24 -0.91 -9.80
C MET A 124 -5.09 -2.18 -9.60
N GLU A 125 -6.41 -2.04 -9.43
CA GLU A 125 -7.31 -3.21 -9.35
C GLU A 125 -7.36 -3.99 -10.65
N LEU A 126 -7.51 -3.32 -11.79
CA LEU A 126 -7.49 -3.97 -13.11
C LEU A 126 -6.19 -4.73 -13.37
N LEU A 127 -5.08 -4.23 -12.83
CA LEU A 127 -3.76 -4.86 -12.95
C LEU A 127 -3.49 -5.95 -11.88
N GLY A 128 -4.46 -6.19 -11.00
CA GLY A 128 -4.33 -7.18 -9.93
C GLY A 128 -3.35 -6.81 -8.81
N LEU A 129 -2.96 -5.53 -8.71
CA LEU A 129 -2.03 -5.05 -7.69
C LEU A 129 -2.72 -4.92 -6.33
N VAL A 130 -3.93 -4.38 -6.30
CA VAL A 130 -4.74 -4.21 -5.11
C VAL A 130 -6.17 -4.67 -5.37
N ARG A 131 -6.91 -4.91 -4.30
CA ARG A 131 -8.36 -5.07 -4.31
C ARG A 131 -8.96 -4.19 -3.23
N THR A 132 -9.83 -3.27 -3.62
CA THR A 132 -10.43 -2.29 -2.71
C THR A 132 -11.78 -2.75 -2.19
N TYR A 133 -12.06 -2.41 -0.94
CA TYR A 133 -13.34 -2.67 -0.26
C TYR A 133 -13.82 -1.35 0.33
N PRO A 134 -14.48 -0.51 -0.48
CA PRO A 134 -14.96 0.79 -0.04
C PRO A 134 -16.10 0.65 0.96
N SER A 135 -16.12 1.50 1.97
CA SER A 135 -17.17 1.56 2.99
C SER A 135 -17.37 3.00 3.43
N ARG A 136 -18.58 3.30 3.90
CA ARG A 136 -18.89 4.62 4.48
C ARG A 136 -18.18 4.89 5.80
N ILE A 137 -17.82 3.83 6.52
CA ILE A 137 -17.22 3.92 7.85
C ILE A 137 -15.71 3.85 7.77
N ALA A 138 -15.19 2.81 7.13
CA ALA A 138 -13.77 2.59 6.97
C ALA A 138 -13.52 1.70 5.75
N SER A 139 -12.79 2.21 4.78
CA SER A 139 -12.39 1.46 3.60
C SER A 139 -11.08 0.74 3.83
N TYR A 140 -10.94 -0.45 3.29
CA TYR A 140 -9.69 -1.21 3.34
C TYR A 140 -9.37 -1.81 1.98
N MET A 141 -8.14 -2.27 1.82
CA MET A 141 -7.68 -2.97 0.62
C MET A 141 -6.81 -4.16 0.98
N THR A 142 -6.66 -5.05 0.03
CA THR A 142 -5.77 -6.20 0.05
C THR A 142 -4.83 -6.14 -1.15
N PHE A 143 -3.77 -6.96 -1.14
CA PHE A 143 -2.74 -6.98 -2.18
C PHE A 143 -2.64 -8.39 -2.79
N PRO A 144 -3.54 -8.75 -3.73
CA PRO A 144 -3.56 -10.10 -4.29
C PRO A 144 -2.30 -10.47 -5.09
N CYS A 145 -1.53 -9.48 -5.54
CA CYS A 145 -0.25 -9.67 -6.21
C CYS A 145 0.89 -10.14 -5.30
N ILE A 146 0.69 -10.18 -3.98
CA ILE A 146 1.70 -10.64 -3.03
C ILE A 146 1.43 -12.10 -2.68
N ASP A 147 2.40 -12.97 -2.89
CA ASP A 147 2.33 -14.37 -2.46
C ASP A 147 2.57 -14.51 -0.96
N GLY A 148 3.48 -13.73 -0.41
CA GLY A 148 3.82 -13.72 1.00
C GLY A 148 5.06 -12.86 1.29
N TRP A 149 5.48 -12.87 2.53
CA TRP A 149 6.63 -12.09 3.00
C TRP A 149 7.34 -12.78 4.16
N GLU A 150 8.58 -12.42 4.36
CA GLU A 150 9.43 -12.92 5.44
C GLU A 150 9.42 -11.95 6.62
N LEU A 151 9.23 -12.47 7.83
CA LEU A 151 9.34 -11.73 9.07
C LEU A 151 10.56 -12.17 9.86
N HIS A 152 11.29 -11.20 10.39
CA HIS A 152 12.48 -11.42 11.25
C HIS A 152 13.56 -12.32 10.64
N GLY A 153 13.60 -12.46 9.31
CA GLY A 153 14.53 -13.35 8.62
C GLY A 153 14.33 -14.84 8.93
N LYS A 154 13.20 -15.24 9.48
CA LYS A 154 12.98 -16.63 9.99
C LYS A 154 11.63 -17.23 9.62
N VAL A 155 10.60 -16.42 9.50
CA VAL A 155 9.23 -16.90 9.31
C VAL A 155 8.68 -16.35 8.02
N PHE A 156 8.23 -17.24 7.13
CA PHE A 156 7.53 -16.85 5.92
C PHE A 156 6.02 -16.86 6.19
N ILE A 157 5.37 -15.72 5.97
CA ILE A 157 3.92 -15.55 6.08
C ILE A 157 3.33 -15.63 4.68
N VAL A 158 2.41 -16.57 4.49
CA VAL A 158 1.66 -16.67 3.25
C VAL A 158 0.52 -15.66 3.27
N ASN A 159 0.40 -14.85 2.20
CA ASN A 159 -0.68 -13.88 2.10
C ASN A 159 -2.03 -14.59 1.94
N PRO A 160 -2.99 -14.42 2.87
CA PRO A 160 -4.31 -15.06 2.78
C PRO A 160 -5.13 -14.55 1.60
N TYR A 161 -4.81 -13.37 1.06
CA TYR A 161 -5.52 -12.71 -0.04
C TYR A 161 -4.82 -12.86 -1.40
N ARG A 162 -3.76 -13.68 -1.49
CA ARG A 162 -3.09 -13.93 -2.76
C ARG A 162 -4.03 -14.58 -3.77
N VAL A 163 -3.81 -14.31 -5.05
CA VAL A 163 -4.52 -15.00 -6.13
C VAL A 163 -4.17 -16.49 -6.10
N ARG A 164 -5.17 -17.34 -5.99
CA ARG A 164 -5.00 -18.80 -6.06
C ARG A 164 -4.86 -19.23 -7.51
N GLN A 165 -4.00 -20.19 -7.78
CA GLN A 165 -3.76 -20.71 -9.14
C GLN A 165 -5.04 -21.26 -9.82
N ALA A 166 -6.00 -21.75 -9.05
CA ALA A 166 -7.29 -22.21 -9.56
C ALA A 166 -8.11 -21.08 -10.19
N GLU A 167 -8.11 -19.89 -9.57
CA GLU A 167 -8.86 -18.72 -10.08
C GLU A 167 -8.24 -18.16 -11.38
N MET A 168 -6.94 -18.30 -11.57
CA MET A 168 -6.26 -17.90 -12.81
C MET A 168 -6.62 -18.83 -14.00
N ASN A 169 -6.90 -20.11 -13.76
CA ASN A 169 -7.26 -21.04 -14.80
C ASN A 169 -8.72 -20.89 -15.26
N GLU A 170 -9.61 -20.47 -14.37
CA GLU A 170 -11.01 -20.18 -14.72
C GLU A 170 -11.15 -18.93 -15.60
N GLN A 171 -10.29 -17.93 -15.43
CA GLN A 171 -10.29 -16.74 -16.28
C GLN A 171 -9.77 -17.03 -17.69
N LYS A 172 -8.80 -17.94 -17.84
CA LYS A 172 -8.28 -18.38 -19.15
C LYS A 172 -9.25 -19.29 -19.93
N GLY A 173 -10.20 -19.90 -19.27
CA GLY A 173 -11.19 -20.79 -19.91
C GLY A 173 -12.47 -20.08 -20.38
N ARG A 174 -12.55 -18.74 -20.22
CA ARG A 174 -13.72 -17.93 -20.60
C ARG A 174 -13.47 -17.00 -21.80
N GLU A 175 -12.28 -17.09 -22.44
CA GLU A 175 -11.99 -16.41 -23.71
C GLU A 175 -12.32 -17.32 -24.90
#